data_b7f73d7eba7840843f0a3550843629f3
#
_entry.id   b7f73d7eba7840843f0a3550843629f3
#
_cell.length_a   1.000
_cell.length_b   1.000
_cell.length_c   1.000
_cell.angle_alpha   90.00
_cell.angle_beta   90.00
_cell.angle_gamma   90.00
#
_symmetry.space_group_name_H-M   'P 1'
#
loop_
_entity.id
_entity.type
_entity.pdbx_description
1 polymer ?
#
loop_
_entity_poly.entity_id
_entity_poly.type
_entity_poly.pdbx_seq_one_letter_code
_entity_poly.pdbx_strand_id
1 'polypeptide(L)'
;MIVGTDTVIEEYLTTMEEVGRHLPRTDIQRAIDSLYDCWCKGRTVYIVGNGGSASTATHFACDLAKATIVPGRRRFRAISLVDNIPLVSAWTNDSGFASIFAGQLEPWLEPDDVLVALSVHGGSGEGEAGPWSQNL
;
A
#
# COMPACT_ATOMS: atom_id res chain seq x y z
N MET A 1 4.24 -18.81 -34.46
CA MET A 1 5.33 -17.81 -34.51
C MET A 1 5.65 -17.41 -33.10
N ILE A 2 6.90 -17.52 -32.71
CA ILE A 2 7.35 -16.99 -31.40
C ILE A 2 7.42 -15.47 -31.57
N VAL A 3 6.63 -14.73 -30.79
CA VAL A 3 6.73 -13.26 -30.76
C VAL A 3 8.17 -12.92 -30.34
N GLY A 4 8.84 -12.08 -31.11
CA GLY A 4 10.22 -11.68 -30.77
C GLY A 4 10.24 -10.91 -29.45
N THR A 5 11.31 -11.09 -28.66
CA THR A 5 11.47 -10.41 -27.35
C THR A 5 11.36 -8.90 -27.50
N ASP A 6 11.89 -8.32 -28.57
CA ASP A 6 11.84 -6.88 -28.84
C ASP A 6 10.39 -6.39 -28.98
N THR A 7 9.52 -7.15 -29.67
CA THR A 7 8.10 -6.80 -29.81
C THR A 7 7.39 -6.76 -28.45
N VAL A 8 7.68 -7.72 -27.57
CA VAL A 8 7.10 -7.77 -26.22
C VAL A 8 7.55 -6.57 -25.39
N ILE A 9 8.83 -6.18 -25.50
CA ILE A 9 9.37 -5.02 -24.80
C ILE A 9 8.67 -3.74 -25.28
N GLU A 10 8.57 -3.52 -26.58
CA GLU A 10 7.94 -2.34 -27.16
C GLU A 10 6.44 -2.25 -26.80
N GLU A 11 5.71 -3.35 -26.85
CA GLU A 11 4.30 -3.40 -26.44
C GLU A 11 4.15 -3.06 -24.95
N TYR A 12 5.03 -3.60 -24.09
CA TYR A 12 5.00 -3.31 -22.67
C TYR A 12 5.26 -1.81 -22.37
N LEU A 13 6.30 -1.24 -23.00
CA LEU A 13 6.65 0.16 -22.81
C LEU A 13 5.53 1.09 -23.29
N THR A 14 4.92 0.78 -24.44
CA THR A 14 3.78 1.52 -24.99
C THR A 14 2.59 1.48 -24.03
N THR A 15 2.28 0.30 -23.51
CA THR A 15 1.20 0.12 -22.52
C THR A 15 1.47 0.93 -21.24
N MET A 16 2.70 0.91 -20.74
CA MET A 16 3.09 1.70 -19.55
C MET A 16 2.93 3.21 -19.80
N GLU A 17 3.30 3.71 -20.98
CA GLU A 17 3.11 5.11 -21.34
C GLU A 17 1.62 5.49 -21.38
N GLU A 18 0.78 4.66 -21.97
CA GLU A 18 -0.67 4.86 -22.01
C GLU A 18 -1.28 4.88 -20.60
N VAL A 19 -0.94 3.92 -19.75
CA VAL A 19 -1.37 3.90 -18.35
C VAL A 19 -0.95 5.18 -17.64
N GLY A 20 0.30 5.61 -17.81
CA GLY A 20 0.81 6.85 -17.20
C GLY A 20 0.03 8.10 -17.61
N ARG A 21 -0.43 8.16 -18.87
CA ARG A 21 -1.25 9.28 -19.37
C ARG A 21 -2.66 9.32 -18.79
N HIS A 22 -3.21 8.15 -18.44
CA HIS A 22 -4.59 7.99 -17.96
C HIS A 22 -4.70 7.87 -16.43
N LEU A 23 -3.60 8.08 -15.69
CA LEU A 23 -3.64 8.08 -14.23
C LEU A 23 -4.68 9.09 -13.70
N PRO A 24 -5.48 8.72 -12.70
CA PRO A 24 -6.51 9.57 -12.10
C PRO A 24 -5.88 10.65 -11.23
N ARG A 25 -5.37 11.72 -11.84
CA ARG A 25 -4.59 12.78 -11.18
C ARG A 25 -5.31 13.41 -9.99
N THR A 26 -6.63 13.55 -10.07
CA THR A 26 -7.44 14.09 -8.97
C THR A 26 -7.41 13.18 -7.76
N ASP A 27 -7.47 11.85 -7.96
CA ASP A 27 -7.44 10.90 -6.84
C ASP A 27 -6.03 10.80 -6.25
N ILE A 28 -5.00 10.89 -7.09
CA ILE A 28 -3.61 10.98 -6.62
C ILE A 28 -3.43 12.24 -5.77
N GLN A 29 -3.94 13.40 -6.21
CA GLN A 29 -3.87 14.64 -5.45
C GLN A 29 -4.59 14.49 -4.08
N ARG A 30 -5.78 13.89 -4.05
CA ARG A 30 -6.51 13.63 -2.79
C ARG A 30 -5.73 12.73 -1.85
N ALA A 31 -5.05 11.70 -2.37
CA ALA A 31 -4.20 10.84 -1.56
C ALA A 31 -3.00 11.61 -0.97
N ILE A 32 -2.36 12.47 -1.77
CA ILE A 32 -1.26 13.34 -1.32
C ILE A 32 -1.76 14.27 -0.22
N ASP A 33 -2.90 14.92 -0.41
CA ASP A 33 -3.49 15.85 0.56
C ASP A 33 -3.80 15.13 1.88
N SER A 34 -4.34 13.91 1.83
CA SER A 34 -4.63 13.09 3.03
C SER A 34 -3.34 12.75 3.79
N LEU A 35 -2.27 12.38 3.10
CA LEU A 35 -0.97 12.11 3.72
C LEU A 35 -0.37 13.37 4.34
N TYR A 36 -0.50 14.50 3.65
CA TYR A 36 0.00 15.78 4.14
C TYR A 36 -0.75 16.24 5.39
N ASP A 37 -2.07 16.12 5.42
CA ASP A 37 -2.90 16.45 6.58
C ASP A 37 -2.57 15.55 7.78
N CYS A 38 -2.41 14.25 7.56
CA CYS A 38 -1.94 13.30 8.57
C CYS A 38 -0.61 13.73 9.17
N TRP A 39 0.36 14.09 8.32
CA TRP A 39 1.66 14.61 8.75
C TRP A 39 1.53 15.91 9.55
N CYS A 40 0.74 16.88 9.09
CA CYS A 40 0.50 18.14 9.78
C CYS A 40 -0.08 17.93 11.18
N LYS A 41 -0.98 16.97 11.33
CA LYS A 41 -1.61 16.60 12.61
C LYS A 41 -0.70 15.73 13.50
N GLY A 42 0.42 15.23 12.98
CA GLY A 42 1.34 14.31 13.68
C GLY A 42 0.77 12.94 13.91
N ARG A 43 -0.12 12.54 13.03
CA ARG A 43 -0.78 11.25 13.01
C ARG A 43 0.06 10.19 12.28
N THR A 44 -0.38 8.95 12.31
CA THR A 44 0.36 7.82 11.77
C THR A 44 -0.21 7.37 10.42
N VAL A 45 0.66 7.06 9.49
CA VAL A 45 0.32 6.38 8.23
C VAL A 45 0.63 4.90 8.40
N TYR A 46 -0.39 4.06 8.37
CA TYR A 46 -0.26 2.61 8.32
C TYR A 46 -0.33 2.14 6.87
N ILE A 47 0.50 1.19 6.49
CA ILE A 47 0.59 0.75 5.11
C ILE A 47 0.52 -0.77 5.06
N VAL A 48 -0.36 -1.30 4.23
CA VAL A 48 -0.64 -2.73 4.11
C VAL A 48 -0.64 -3.19 2.66
N GLY A 49 -0.42 -4.47 2.44
CA GLY A 49 -0.45 -5.09 1.12
C GLY A 49 -0.04 -6.57 1.20
N ASN A 50 -0.29 -7.32 0.14
CA ASN A 50 0.05 -8.74 0.05
C ASN A 50 1.09 -8.97 -1.05
N GLY A 51 1.99 -9.94 -0.88
CA GLY A 51 2.97 -10.32 -1.89
C GLY A 51 3.83 -9.14 -2.36
N GLY A 52 3.83 -8.83 -3.67
CA GLY A 52 4.53 -7.67 -4.22
C GLY A 52 4.05 -6.34 -3.66
N SER A 53 2.75 -6.22 -3.37
CA SER A 53 2.19 -5.04 -2.69
C SER A 53 2.68 -4.91 -1.24
N ALA A 54 3.02 -6.01 -0.55
CA ALA A 54 3.67 -5.95 0.76
C ALA A 54 5.07 -5.35 0.65
N SER A 55 5.86 -5.75 -0.36
CA SER A 55 7.16 -5.14 -0.62
C SER A 55 7.05 -3.64 -0.91
N THR A 56 6.04 -3.23 -1.68
CA THR A 56 5.75 -1.82 -1.94
C THR A 56 5.34 -1.09 -0.66
N ALA A 57 4.53 -1.71 0.21
CA ALA A 57 4.10 -1.15 1.49
C ALA A 57 5.30 -0.87 2.40
N THR A 58 6.22 -1.83 2.53
CA THR A 58 7.46 -1.68 3.30
C THR A 58 8.34 -0.56 2.74
N HIS A 59 8.53 -0.52 1.43
CA HIS A 59 9.34 0.52 0.79
C HIS A 59 8.71 1.90 0.95
N PHE A 60 7.40 2.01 0.76
CA PHE A 60 6.68 3.27 0.94
C PHE A 60 6.76 3.80 2.38
N ALA A 61 6.62 2.91 3.39
CA ALA A 61 6.84 3.29 4.79
C ALA A 61 8.26 3.81 5.03
N CYS A 62 9.26 3.13 4.46
CA CYS A 62 10.67 3.56 4.51
C CYS A 62 10.86 4.96 3.91
N ASP A 63 10.30 5.21 2.73
CA ASP A 63 10.43 6.49 2.05
C ASP A 63 9.76 7.62 2.85
N LEU A 64 8.55 7.42 3.35
CA LEU A 64 7.89 8.40 4.21
C LEU A 64 8.70 8.68 5.49
N ALA A 65 9.24 7.66 6.13
CA ALA A 65 9.97 7.81 7.39
C ALA A 65 11.39 8.40 7.21
N LYS A 66 12.03 8.16 6.06
CA LYS A 66 13.45 8.49 5.81
C LYS A 66 13.67 9.50 4.69
N ALA A 67 13.05 9.31 3.51
CA ALA A 67 13.35 10.15 2.35
C ALA A 67 12.73 11.55 2.43
N THR A 68 11.68 11.71 3.23
CA THR A 68 10.97 12.99 3.42
C THR A 68 11.53 13.87 4.55
N ILE A 69 12.68 13.51 5.14
CA ILE A 69 13.23 14.27 6.27
C ILE A 69 13.69 15.65 5.83
N VAL A 70 13.11 16.66 6.48
CA VAL A 70 13.52 18.06 6.34
C VAL A 70 13.98 18.58 7.71
N PRO A 71 15.20 19.18 7.81
CA PRO A 71 15.69 19.72 9.07
C PRO A 71 14.72 20.74 9.68
N GLY A 72 14.47 20.61 10.99
CA GLY A 72 13.56 21.50 11.72
C GLY A 72 12.07 21.24 11.48
N ARG A 73 11.72 20.24 10.67
CA ARG A 73 10.33 19.82 10.48
C ARG A 73 10.04 18.50 11.17
N ARG A 74 8.76 18.27 11.49
CA ARG A 74 8.26 16.99 11.97
C ARG A 74 8.56 15.90 10.96
N ARG A 75 8.84 14.69 11.41
CA ARG A 75 8.94 13.50 10.55
C ARG A 75 7.58 12.84 10.36
N PHE A 76 7.40 12.14 9.26
CA PHE A 76 6.30 11.19 9.13
C PHE A 76 6.41 10.08 10.18
N ARG A 77 5.26 9.69 10.72
CA ARG A 77 5.08 8.45 11.47
C ARG A 77 4.47 7.45 10.49
N ALA A 78 5.28 6.63 9.88
CA ALA A 78 4.85 5.66 8.88
C ALA A 78 5.27 4.26 9.31
N ILE A 79 4.34 3.31 9.26
CA ILE A 79 4.51 1.94 9.72
C ILE A 79 3.92 0.99 8.67
N SER A 80 4.74 0.05 8.20
CA SER A 80 4.27 -1.09 7.42
C SER A 80 3.83 -2.20 8.37
N LEU A 81 2.61 -2.72 8.19
CA LEU A 81 2.08 -3.82 9.01
C LEU A 81 2.46 -5.20 8.49
N VAL A 82 3.30 -5.26 7.46
CA VAL A 82 3.80 -6.52 6.88
C VAL A 82 5.20 -6.89 7.37
N ASP A 83 5.88 -6.01 8.10
CA ASP A 83 7.29 -6.19 8.46
C ASP A 83 7.49 -7.10 9.68
N ASN A 84 6.51 -7.17 10.57
CA ASN A 84 6.56 -8.03 11.75
C ASN A 84 6.09 -9.44 11.40
N ILE A 85 6.96 -10.23 10.80
CA ILE A 85 6.64 -11.61 10.35
C ILE A 85 6.09 -12.50 11.47
N PRO A 86 6.66 -12.51 12.71
CA PRO A 86 6.06 -13.26 13.81
C PRO A 86 4.60 -12.88 14.09
N LEU A 87 4.29 -11.59 14.07
CA LEU A 87 2.94 -11.11 14.33
C LEU A 87 1.97 -11.47 13.19
N VAL A 88 2.39 -11.30 11.94
CA VAL A 88 1.62 -11.72 10.75
C VAL A 88 1.32 -13.23 10.79
N SER A 89 2.34 -14.04 11.12
CA SER A 89 2.19 -15.49 11.17
C SER A 89 1.29 -15.95 12.34
N ALA A 90 1.39 -15.33 13.52
CA ALA A 90 0.53 -15.62 14.66
C ALA A 90 -0.94 -15.30 14.35
N TRP A 91 -1.24 -14.11 13.82
CA TRP A 91 -2.58 -13.74 13.40
C TRP A 91 -3.14 -14.70 12.34
N THR A 92 -2.30 -15.09 11.37
CA THR A 92 -2.71 -16.05 10.33
C THR A 92 -3.06 -17.40 10.93
N ASN A 93 -2.23 -17.91 11.85
CA ASN A 93 -2.41 -19.22 12.48
C ASN A 93 -3.62 -19.27 13.41
N ASP A 94 -3.81 -18.24 14.22
CA ASP A 94 -4.77 -18.26 15.35
C ASP A 94 -6.14 -17.70 14.95
N SER A 95 -6.20 -16.74 14.02
CA SER A 95 -7.42 -16.00 13.66
C SER A 95 -7.71 -15.99 12.16
N GLY A 96 -6.83 -16.56 11.36
CA GLY A 96 -6.95 -16.60 9.90
C GLY A 96 -6.37 -15.39 9.19
N PHE A 97 -6.01 -15.57 7.92
CA PHE A 97 -5.34 -14.59 7.09
C PHE A 97 -6.12 -13.25 6.94
N ALA A 98 -7.46 -13.31 6.93
CA ALA A 98 -8.29 -12.12 6.83
C ALA A 98 -8.12 -11.13 8.01
N SER A 99 -7.62 -11.61 9.16
CA SER A 99 -7.50 -10.82 10.40
C SER A 99 -6.18 -10.08 10.56
N ILE A 100 -5.17 -10.37 9.72
CA ILE A 100 -3.78 -9.96 9.98
C ILE A 100 -3.58 -8.45 10.10
N PHE A 101 -4.31 -7.64 9.34
CA PHE A 101 -4.17 -6.19 9.40
C PHE A 101 -5.15 -5.56 10.39
N ALA A 102 -6.40 -6.00 10.39
CA ALA A 102 -7.40 -5.50 11.34
C ALA A 102 -6.96 -5.71 12.80
N GLY A 103 -6.48 -6.92 13.12
CA GLY A 103 -5.99 -7.21 14.48
C GLY A 103 -4.75 -6.42 14.89
N GLN A 104 -3.89 -6.07 13.94
CA GLN A 104 -2.75 -5.19 14.24
C GLN A 104 -3.16 -3.73 14.40
N LEU A 105 -4.18 -3.26 13.67
CA LEU A 105 -4.66 -1.87 13.72
C LEU A 105 -5.47 -1.57 14.97
N GLU A 106 -6.26 -2.53 15.46
CA GLU A 106 -7.22 -2.34 16.54
C GLU A 106 -6.65 -1.58 17.77
N PRO A 107 -5.46 -1.92 18.31
CA PRO A 107 -4.90 -1.22 19.46
C PRO A 107 -4.23 0.12 19.15
N TRP A 108 -3.99 0.45 17.88
CA TRP A 108 -3.14 1.58 17.49
C TRP A 108 -3.85 2.68 16.70
N LEU A 109 -4.91 2.33 15.97
CA LEU A 109 -5.57 3.25 15.05
C LEU A 109 -6.33 4.33 15.82
N GLU A 110 -5.98 5.58 15.53
CA GLU A 110 -6.60 6.75 16.12
C GLU A 110 -7.27 7.65 15.06
N PRO A 111 -8.20 8.53 15.46
CA PRO A 111 -8.77 9.52 14.55
C PRO A 111 -7.68 10.33 13.82
N ASP A 112 -7.90 10.59 12.54
CA ASP A 112 -6.98 11.28 11.63
C ASP A 112 -5.72 10.49 11.23
N ASP A 113 -5.56 9.25 11.67
CA ASP A 113 -4.59 8.34 11.07
C ASP A 113 -5.00 7.96 9.65
N VAL A 114 -4.04 7.58 8.83
CA VAL A 114 -4.28 7.17 7.44
C VAL A 114 -3.88 5.71 7.27
N LEU A 115 -4.76 4.92 6.68
CA LEU A 115 -4.46 3.57 6.19
C LEU A 115 -4.30 3.61 4.68
N VAL A 116 -3.16 3.16 4.19
CA VAL A 116 -2.87 2.94 2.76
C VAL A 116 -2.89 1.45 2.48
N ALA A 117 -3.88 0.98 1.76
CA ALA A 117 -3.99 -0.41 1.31
C ALA A 117 -3.56 -0.53 -0.15
N LEU A 118 -2.56 -1.36 -0.42
CA LEU A 118 -2.01 -1.60 -1.76
C LEU A 118 -2.49 -2.96 -2.27
N SER A 119 -3.25 -2.97 -3.35
CA SER A 119 -3.77 -4.19 -3.96
C SER A 119 -3.82 -4.07 -5.48
N VAL A 120 -3.37 -5.12 -6.18
CA VAL A 120 -3.48 -5.21 -7.64
C VAL A 120 -4.95 -5.40 -8.07
N HIS A 121 -5.73 -6.11 -7.24
CA HIS A 121 -7.12 -6.48 -7.54
C HIS A 121 -8.16 -5.63 -6.79
N GLY A 122 -7.74 -4.69 -5.97
CA GLY A 122 -8.65 -3.79 -5.24
C GLY A 122 -9.38 -4.40 -4.05
N GLY A 123 -8.93 -5.53 -3.54
CA GLY A 123 -9.56 -6.24 -2.42
C GLY A 123 -10.53 -7.33 -2.86
N SER A 124 -11.20 -8.01 -1.90
CA SER A 124 -12.20 -9.03 -2.18
C SER A 124 -13.54 -8.38 -2.44
N GLY A 125 -14.02 -8.46 -3.70
CA GLY A 125 -15.40 -8.14 -4.06
C GLY A 125 -16.24 -9.41 -4.24
N GLU A 126 -17.55 -9.27 -4.19
CA GLU A 126 -18.44 -10.26 -4.77
C GLU A 126 -18.33 -10.16 -6.30
N GLY A 127 -17.72 -11.15 -6.95
CA GLY A 127 -17.58 -11.16 -8.40
C GLY A 127 -16.60 -12.21 -8.92
N GLU A 128 -16.35 -12.19 -10.23
CA GLU A 128 -15.50 -13.17 -10.93
C GLU A 128 -14.02 -13.15 -10.52
N ALA A 129 -13.58 -12.12 -9.81
CA ALA A 129 -12.19 -11.95 -9.39
C ALA A 129 -11.74 -12.89 -8.26
N GLY A 130 -12.67 -13.63 -7.62
CA GLY A 130 -12.36 -14.55 -6.54
C GLY A 130 -11.98 -13.88 -5.21
N PRO A 131 -11.62 -14.67 -4.18
CA PRO A 131 -11.38 -14.17 -2.82
C PRO A 131 -9.96 -13.61 -2.65
N TRP A 132 -9.56 -12.65 -3.48
CA TRP A 132 -8.25 -12.00 -3.39
C TRP A 132 -8.23 -10.93 -2.31
N SER A 133 -7.10 -10.83 -1.59
CA SER A 133 -6.88 -9.76 -0.61
C SER A 133 -7.97 -9.63 0.47
N GLN A 134 -8.45 -10.75 1.02
CA GLN A 134 -9.51 -10.79 2.04
C GLN A 134 -9.14 -10.04 3.34
N ASN A 135 -7.88 -9.72 3.54
CA ASN A 135 -7.31 -9.01 4.68
C ASN A 135 -7.16 -7.50 4.44
N LEU A 136 -7.52 -7.02 3.27
CA LEU A 136 -7.55 -5.59 2.88
C LEU A 136 -9.01 -5.11 2.76
#